data_8b218c34c6e198b627e33f0603910088
#
_entry.id   8b218c34c6e198b627e33f0603910088
#
_cell.length_a   1.000
_cell.length_b   1.000
_cell.length_c   1.000
_cell.angle_alpha   90.00
_cell.angle_beta   90.00
_cell.angle_gamma   90.00
#
_symmetry.space_group_name_H-M   'P 1'
#
loop_
_entity.id
_entity.type
_entity.pdbx_description
1 polymer ?
#
loop_
_entity_poly.entity_id
_entity_poly.type
_entity_poly.pdbx_seq_one_letter_code
_entity_poly.pdbx_strand_id
1 'polypeptide(L)'
;QRQMCIRDSTSTSINRKLSSLRSFYKFLLRKGEVAVNPLQKITGPKNKKPLPAFLRESDMDRLLDEVDFGEGFKGCRDHMIIEMFYATGVRLSELIGLDNKDVDFSSSLIKVTGKRNKQRLIPFGEELKIAMTEYVDVRNEAVPVRTDAFFVRENGERLSRSIVENLVKRNLSKVVALKKRSPH
;
A
#
# COMPACT_ATOMS: atom_id res chain seq x y z
N GLN A 1 -4.02 -21.45 31.02
CA GLN A 1 -3.70 -21.28 29.57
C GLN A 1 -4.37 -20.06 28.95
N ARG A 2 -5.54 -19.58 29.42
CA ARG A 2 -6.21 -18.37 28.86
C ARG A 2 -5.57 -17.04 29.24
N GLN A 3 -4.79 -16.96 30.29
CA GLN A 3 -4.11 -15.71 30.72
C GLN A 3 -2.85 -15.40 29.93
N MET A 4 -2.19 -16.38 29.30
CA MET A 4 -0.99 -16.16 28.48
C MET A 4 -1.26 -15.36 27.20
N CYS A 5 -2.40 -15.58 26.53
CA CYS A 5 -2.74 -14.87 25.27
C CYS A 5 -3.00 -13.35 25.43
N ILE A 6 -3.25 -12.85 26.65
CA ILE A 6 -3.52 -11.43 26.90
C ILE A 6 -2.21 -10.65 27.16
N ARG A 7 -1.19 -11.30 27.73
CA ARG A 7 0.09 -10.65 28.07
C ARG A 7 0.91 -10.27 26.83
N ASP A 8 0.81 -11.03 25.74
CA ASP A 8 1.64 -10.82 24.52
C ASP A 8 0.95 -9.95 23.45
N SER A 9 -0.24 -9.43 23.73
CA SER A 9 -0.98 -8.61 22.79
C SER A 9 -0.49 -7.16 22.84
N THR A 10 -0.14 -6.60 21.64
CA THR A 10 0.22 -5.18 21.55
C THR A 10 -0.95 -4.27 21.92
N SER A 11 -0.68 -3.06 22.43
CA SER A 11 -1.70 -2.05 22.75
C SER A 11 -2.63 -1.76 21.56
N THR A 12 -2.11 -1.80 20.35
CA THR A 12 -2.90 -1.67 19.11
C THR A 12 -3.89 -2.81 18.92
N SER A 13 -3.45 -4.06 19.14
CA SER A 13 -4.32 -5.24 19.06
C SER A 13 -5.42 -5.24 20.12
N ILE A 14 -5.09 -4.84 21.35
CA ILE A 14 -6.05 -4.70 22.45
C ILE A 14 -7.10 -3.64 22.08
N ASN A 15 -6.67 -2.46 21.64
CA ASN A 15 -7.58 -1.37 21.26
C ASN A 15 -8.49 -1.75 20.08
N ARG A 16 -7.98 -2.52 19.11
CA ARG A 16 -8.77 -3.05 17.99
C ARG A 16 -9.87 -4.00 18.46
N LYS A 17 -9.52 -4.94 19.37
CA LYS A 17 -10.50 -5.87 19.99
C LYS A 17 -11.55 -5.11 20.80
N LEU A 18 -11.13 -4.12 21.61
CA LEU A 18 -12.07 -3.26 22.36
C LEU A 18 -13.01 -2.48 21.45
N SER A 19 -12.51 -1.96 20.34
CA SER A 19 -13.34 -1.26 19.36
C SER A 19 -14.41 -2.17 18.75
N SER A 20 -14.04 -3.41 18.39
CA SER A 20 -14.99 -4.40 17.85
C SER A 20 -16.06 -4.76 18.88
N LEU A 21 -15.66 -5.01 20.14
CA LEU A 21 -16.59 -5.30 21.22
C LEU A 21 -17.53 -4.13 21.52
N ARG A 22 -17.02 -2.89 21.54
CA ARG A 22 -17.86 -1.69 21.72
C ARG A 22 -18.89 -1.55 20.61
N SER A 23 -18.52 -1.82 19.36
CA SER A 23 -19.45 -1.81 18.22
C SER A 23 -20.52 -2.87 18.35
N PHE A 24 -20.14 -4.08 18.80
CA PHE A 24 -21.06 -5.18 19.05
C PHE A 24 -22.08 -4.84 20.16
N TYR A 25 -21.64 -4.36 21.31
CA TYR A 25 -22.55 -3.97 22.39
C TYR A 25 -23.42 -2.76 22.04
N LYS A 26 -22.90 -1.83 21.23
CA LYS A 26 -23.73 -0.75 20.68
C LYS A 26 -24.85 -1.26 19.75
N PHE A 27 -24.57 -2.33 19.00
CA PHE A 27 -25.59 -3.01 18.22
C PHE A 27 -26.64 -3.69 19.10
N LEU A 28 -26.23 -4.45 20.15
CA LEU A 28 -27.15 -5.11 21.08
C LEU A 28 -28.03 -4.11 21.85
N LEU A 29 -27.49 -2.95 22.26
CA LEU A 29 -28.27 -1.85 22.84
C LEU A 29 -29.38 -1.36 21.92
N ARG A 30 -29.09 -1.20 20.62
CA ARG A 30 -30.08 -0.78 19.61
C ARG A 30 -31.17 -1.83 19.40
N LYS A 31 -30.85 -3.10 19.60
CA LYS A 31 -31.79 -4.22 19.51
C LYS A 31 -32.60 -4.43 20.79
N GLY A 32 -32.27 -3.74 21.88
CA GLY A 32 -32.91 -3.94 23.18
C GLY A 32 -32.48 -5.21 23.93
N GLU A 33 -31.48 -5.93 23.41
CA GLU A 33 -30.99 -7.19 23.98
C GLU A 33 -30.17 -6.98 25.27
N VAL A 34 -29.63 -5.79 25.48
CA VAL A 34 -28.90 -5.40 26.70
C VAL A 34 -29.33 -4.00 27.13
N ALA A 35 -29.43 -3.78 28.45
CA ALA A 35 -29.80 -2.49 28.99
C ALA A 35 -28.63 -1.49 29.09
N VAL A 36 -27.40 -2.01 29.22
CA VAL A 36 -26.20 -1.19 29.44
C VAL A 36 -25.02 -1.79 28.67
N ASN A 37 -24.16 -0.92 28.13
CA ASN A 37 -22.90 -1.37 27.51
C ASN A 37 -21.86 -1.66 28.60
N PRO A 38 -21.45 -2.92 28.81
CA PRO A 38 -20.47 -3.28 29.86
C PRO A 38 -19.08 -2.69 29.62
N LEU A 39 -18.78 -2.24 28.38
CA LEU A 39 -17.49 -1.66 28.02
C LEU A 39 -17.45 -0.13 28.10
N GLN A 40 -18.51 0.50 28.62
CA GLN A 40 -18.61 1.97 28.66
C GLN A 40 -17.49 2.60 29.49
N LYS A 41 -17.12 1.97 30.60
CA LYS A 41 -16.07 2.45 31.52
C LYS A 41 -14.68 1.89 31.25
N ILE A 42 -14.53 0.97 30.29
CA ILE A 42 -13.25 0.35 29.98
C ILE A 42 -12.45 1.26 29.04
N THR A 43 -11.30 1.75 29.50
CA THR A 43 -10.35 2.49 28.69
C THR A 43 -9.28 1.55 28.15
N GLY A 44 -8.95 1.68 26.87
CA GLY A 44 -7.87 0.92 26.26
C GLY A 44 -6.48 1.47 26.62
N PRO A 45 -5.43 0.67 26.50
CA PRO A 45 -4.07 1.12 26.75
C PRO A 45 -3.67 2.24 25.78
N LYS A 46 -2.86 3.19 26.26
CA LYS A 46 -2.31 4.25 25.43
C LYS A 46 -1.41 3.67 24.33
N ASN A 47 -1.69 3.99 23.08
CA ASN A 47 -0.80 3.64 21.97
C ASN A 47 0.35 4.64 21.92
N LYS A 48 1.59 4.16 22.05
CA LYS A 48 2.76 4.92 21.63
C LYS A 48 2.77 4.92 20.09
N LYS A 49 2.36 6.03 19.47
CA LYS A 49 2.53 6.22 18.03
C LYS A 49 3.96 6.71 17.82
N PRO A 50 4.86 5.90 17.24
CA PRO A 50 6.14 6.42 16.80
C PRO A 50 5.88 7.53 15.76
N LEU A 51 6.73 8.54 15.74
CA LEU A 51 6.68 9.53 14.67
C LEU A 51 6.88 8.83 13.32
N PRO A 52 6.15 9.24 12.27
CA PRO A 52 6.38 8.73 10.94
C PRO A 52 7.86 8.94 10.56
N ALA A 53 8.45 7.93 9.97
CA ALA A 53 9.77 8.08 9.38
C ALA A 53 9.59 8.75 8.02
N PHE A 54 10.24 9.89 7.82
CA PHE A 54 10.24 10.62 6.56
C PHE A 54 11.46 10.21 5.73
N LEU A 55 11.25 10.07 4.43
CA LEU A 55 12.32 10.03 3.45
C LEU A 55 12.69 11.46 3.08
N ARG A 56 13.97 11.75 2.98
CA ARG A 56 14.44 13.01 2.42
C ARG A 56 14.32 12.93 0.90
N GLU A 57 14.13 14.06 0.26
CA GLU A 57 14.14 14.16 -1.20
C GLU A 57 15.42 13.53 -1.79
N SER A 58 16.58 13.91 -1.27
CA SER A 58 17.86 13.32 -1.66
C SER A 58 17.98 11.80 -1.49
N ASP A 59 17.22 11.19 -0.56
CA ASP A 59 17.17 9.74 -0.42
C ASP A 59 16.29 9.11 -1.52
N MET A 60 15.26 9.85 -2.00
CA MET A 60 14.43 9.43 -3.13
C MET A 60 15.17 9.55 -4.45
N ASP A 61 15.88 10.67 -4.68
CA ASP A 61 16.71 10.86 -5.87
C ASP A 61 17.74 9.72 -5.98
N ARG A 62 18.45 9.43 -4.89
CA ARG A 62 19.38 8.30 -4.84
C ARG A 62 18.71 6.94 -5.05
N LEU A 63 17.49 6.78 -4.58
CA LEU A 63 16.74 5.54 -4.80
C LEU A 63 16.38 5.33 -6.26
N LEU A 64 15.99 6.39 -6.95
CA LEU A 64 15.56 6.32 -8.35
C LEU A 64 16.75 6.31 -9.31
N ASP A 65 17.82 7.09 -9.01
CA ASP A 65 18.91 7.29 -9.94
C ASP A 65 20.11 6.34 -9.73
N GLU A 66 20.41 5.97 -8.47
CA GLU A 66 21.63 5.24 -8.13
C GLU A 66 21.40 3.77 -7.76
N VAL A 67 20.17 3.39 -7.36
CA VAL A 67 19.91 2.03 -6.89
C VAL A 67 19.66 1.09 -8.05
N ASP A 68 20.47 0.05 -8.15
CA ASP A 68 20.23 -1.06 -9.06
C ASP A 68 18.99 -1.87 -8.62
N PHE A 69 17.95 -1.86 -9.45
CA PHE A 69 16.73 -2.66 -9.28
C PHE A 69 16.88 -4.08 -9.86
N GLY A 70 17.95 -4.35 -10.60
CA GLY A 70 18.21 -5.58 -11.32
C GLY A 70 17.75 -5.50 -12.79
N GLU A 71 18.20 -6.47 -13.58
CA GLU A 71 17.93 -6.52 -15.01
C GLU A 71 16.56 -7.09 -15.37
N GLY A 72 16.11 -6.81 -16.60
CA GLY A 72 14.91 -7.36 -17.21
C GLY A 72 13.60 -6.85 -16.61
N PHE A 73 12.52 -7.54 -16.92
CA PHE A 73 11.16 -7.14 -16.55
C PHE A 73 10.98 -6.85 -15.06
N LYS A 74 11.56 -7.70 -14.20
CA LYS A 74 11.40 -7.54 -12.75
C LYS A 74 12.03 -6.25 -12.23
N GLY A 75 13.23 -5.91 -12.70
CA GLY A 75 13.91 -4.67 -12.34
C GLY A 75 13.14 -3.44 -12.82
N CYS A 76 12.74 -3.42 -14.09
CA CYS A 76 11.94 -2.38 -14.69
C CYS A 76 10.60 -2.18 -13.93
N ARG A 77 9.88 -3.25 -13.63
CA ARG A 77 8.65 -3.20 -12.84
C ARG A 77 8.88 -2.63 -11.44
N ASP A 78 9.91 -3.10 -10.76
CA ASP A 78 10.18 -2.72 -9.36
C ASP A 78 10.57 -1.24 -9.28
N HIS A 79 11.32 -0.73 -10.25
CA HIS A 79 11.63 0.69 -10.41
C HIS A 79 10.36 1.51 -10.67
N MET A 80 9.58 1.13 -11.68
CA MET A 80 8.34 1.81 -12.06
C MET A 80 7.33 1.90 -10.91
N ILE A 81 7.23 0.87 -10.05
CA ILE A 81 6.36 0.89 -8.87
C ILE A 81 6.79 1.97 -7.87
N ILE A 82 8.09 2.11 -7.61
CA ILE A 82 8.63 3.13 -6.69
C ILE A 82 8.40 4.53 -7.27
N GLU A 83 8.70 4.72 -8.53
CA GLU A 83 8.49 5.97 -9.25
C GLU A 83 7.01 6.38 -9.25
N MET A 84 6.09 5.44 -9.52
CA MET A 84 4.65 5.66 -9.47
C MET A 84 4.20 6.13 -8.07
N PHE A 85 4.69 5.51 -7.00
CA PHE A 85 4.39 5.95 -5.64
C PHE A 85 4.88 7.37 -5.37
N TYR A 86 6.09 7.68 -5.80
CA TYR A 86 6.71 8.98 -5.57
C TYR A 86 6.02 10.09 -6.36
N ALA A 87 5.85 9.90 -7.66
CA ALA A 87 5.30 10.91 -8.54
C ALA A 87 3.80 11.18 -8.33
N THR A 88 3.03 10.15 -7.91
CA THR A 88 1.56 10.26 -7.88
C THR A 88 0.94 10.20 -6.48
N GLY A 89 1.66 9.71 -5.49
CA GLY A 89 1.13 9.49 -4.14
C GLY A 89 -0.05 8.51 -4.09
N VAL A 90 -0.15 7.57 -5.04
CA VAL A 90 -1.17 6.52 -5.01
C VAL A 90 -1.03 5.63 -3.78
N ARG A 91 -2.14 5.14 -3.25
CA ARG A 91 -2.10 4.16 -2.16
C ARG A 91 -1.74 2.78 -2.69
N LEU A 92 -1.13 1.95 -1.84
CA LEU A 92 -0.79 0.58 -2.18
C LEU A 92 -1.95 -0.21 -2.80
N SER A 93 -3.14 -0.11 -2.23
CA SER A 93 -4.33 -0.79 -2.76
C SER A 93 -4.80 -0.23 -4.10
N GLU A 94 -4.61 1.06 -4.34
CA GLU A 94 -4.95 1.72 -5.60
C GLU A 94 -3.97 1.30 -6.70
N LEU A 95 -2.67 1.27 -6.41
CA LEU A 95 -1.64 0.80 -7.34
C LEU A 95 -1.88 -0.67 -7.74
N ILE A 96 -2.13 -1.56 -6.77
CA ILE A 96 -2.42 -2.97 -7.06
C ILE A 96 -3.71 -3.13 -7.87
N GLY A 97 -4.71 -2.30 -7.59
CA GLY A 97 -6.00 -2.33 -8.28
C GLY A 97 -6.01 -1.66 -9.65
N LEU A 98 -4.90 -1.05 -10.08
CA LEU A 98 -4.82 -0.33 -11.34
C LEU A 98 -4.91 -1.30 -12.52
N ASP A 99 -5.80 -1.01 -13.47
CA ASP A 99 -5.94 -1.72 -14.73
C ASP A 99 -5.34 -0.89 -15.88
N ASN A 100 -5.03 -1.55 -17.02
CA ASN A 100 -4.51 -0.88 -18.20
C ASN A 100 -5.44 0.25 -18.70
N LYS A 101 -6.76 0.03 -18.64
CA LYS A 101 -7.79 1.03 -19.02
C LYS A 101 -7.86 2.25 -18.11
N ASP A 102 -7.25 2.18 -16.94
CA ASP A 102 -7.25 3.27 -15.96
C ASP A 102 -6.10 4.25 -16.17
N VAL A 103 -5.17 3.94 -17.08
CA VAL A 103 -4.05 4.81 -17.48
C VAL A 103 -4.34 5.37 -18.86
N ASP A 104 -4.62 6.66 -18.92
CA ASP A 104 -4.84 7.39 -20.17
C ASP A 104 -3.57 8.18 -20.53
N PHE A 105 -2.77 7.63 -21.43
CA PHE A 105 -1.54 8.27 -21.93
C PHE A 105 -1.82 9.50 -22.78
N SER A 106 -3.00 9.59 -23.42
CA SER A 106 -3.34 10.72 -24.28
C SER A 106 -3.67 11.97 -23.46
N SER A 107 -4.40 11.79 -22.38
CA SER A 107 -4.78 12.88 -21.46
C SER A 107 -3.81 13.03 -20.29
N SER A 108 -2.80 12.17 -20.17
CA SER A 108 -1.85 12.11 -19.05
C SER A 108 -2.56 12.02 -17.69
N LEU A 109 -3.52 11.10 -17.58
CA LEU A 109 -4.34 10.88 -16.37
C LEU A 109 -4.35 9.42 -15.93
N ILE A 110 -4.27 9.20 -14.62
CA ILE A 110 -4.49 7.91 -13.99
C ILE A 110 -5.77 7.97 -13.18
N LYS A 111 -6.70 7.05 -13.43
CA LYS A 111 -7.92 6.89 -12.66
C LYS A 111 -7.71 5.86 -11.56
N VAL A 112 -7.74 6.25 -10.31
CA VAL A 112 -7.61 5.34 -9.17
C VAL A 112 -8.91 5.22 -8.40
N THR A 113 -9.19 4.00 -7.92
CA THR A 113 -10.38 3.69 -7.13
C THR A 113 -9.98 3.41 -5.68
N GLY A 114 -10.42 4.25 -4.78
CA GLY A 114 -10.11 4.19 -3.35
C GLY A 114 -11.23 3.59 -2.50
N LYS A 115 -11.13 3.83 -1.18
CA LYS A 115 -12.10 3.34 -0.19
C LYS A 115 -13.54 3.79 -0.54
N ARG A 116 -14.51 2.89 -0.37
CA ARG A 116 -15.93 3.09 -0.69
C ARG A 116 -16.19 3.37 -2.18
N ASN A 117 -15.36 2.79 -3.04
CA ASN A 117 -15.47 2.96 -4.50
C ASN A 117 -15.36 4.42 -4.98
N LYS A 118 -14.72 5.29 -4.19
CA LYS A 118 -14.48 6.67 -4.61
C LYS A 118 -13.35 6.71 -5.61
N GLN A 119 -13.61 7.29 -6.77
CA GLN A 119 -12.62 7.48 -7.83
C GLN A 119 -12.02 8.88 -7.78
N ARG A 120 -10.77 8.99 -8.17
CA ARG A 120 -10.09 10.25 -8.43
C ARG A 120 -9.16 10.12 -9.63
N LEU A 121 -8.99 11.21 -10.34
CA LEU A 121 -8.01 11.34 -11.42
C LEU A 121 -6.73 11.95 -10.84
N ILE A 122 -5.60 11.43 -11.28
CA ILE A 122 -4.27 11.91 -10.90
C ILE A 122 -3.54 12.28 -12.20
N PRO A 123 -3.19 13.54 -12.41
CA PRO A 123 -2.37 13.93 -13.55
C PRO A 123 -0.93 13.47 -13.36
N PHE A 124 -0.24 13.18 -14.45
CA PHE A 124 1.17 12.81 -14.45
C PHE A 124 1.95 13.57 -15.53
N GLY A 125 3.26 13.80 -15.26
CA GLY A 125 4.16 14.49 -16.16
C GLY A 125 4.72 13.60 -17.25
N GLU A 126 5.45 14.20 -18.18
CA GLU A 126 6.03 13.50 -19.34
C GLU A 126 7.07 12.46 -18.92
N GLU A 127 7.86 12.73 -17.89
CA GLU A 127 8.85 11.78 -17.35
C GLU A 127 8.20 10.46 -16.93
N LEU A 128 7.15 10.54 -16.11
CA LEU A 128 6.41 9.36 -15.69
C LEU A 128 5.70 8.66 -16.86
N LYS A 129 5.27 9.42 -17.87
CA LYS A 129 4.68 8.85 -19.08
C LYS A 129 5.68 8.00 -19.86
N ILE A 130 6.91 8.49 -20.03
CA ILE A 130 8.00 7.76 -20.69
C ILE A 130 8.28 6.48 -19.92
N ALA A 131 8.50 6.56 -18.62
CA ALA A 131 8.78 5.40 -17.77
C ALA A 131 7.65 4.36 -17.77
N MET A 132 6.38 4.79 -17.74
CA MET A 132 5.24 3.87 -17.85
C MET A 132 5.16 3.21 -19.22
N THR A 133 5.49 3.93 -20.30
CA THR A 133 5.48 3.36 -21.66
C THR A 133 6.56 2.30 -21.79
N GLU A 134 7.77 2.59 -21.36
CA GLU A 134 8.89 1.63 -21.33
C GLU A 134 8.53 0.38 -20.50
N TYR A 135 7.95 0.57 -19.33
CA TYR A 135 7.49 -0.54 -18.52
C TYR A 135 6.46 -1.42 -19.24
N VAL A 136 5.49 -0.82 -19.93
CA VAL A 136 4.45 -1.55 -20.67
C VAL A 136 5.06 -2.35 -21.80
N ASP A 137 6.03 -1.79 -22.53
CA ASP A 137 6.72 -2.47 -23.61
C ASP A 137 7.52 -3.67 -23.10
N VAL A 138 8.37 -3.48 -22.09
CA VAL A 138 9.16 -4.54 -21.46
C VAL A 138 8.25 -5.64 -20.86
N ARG A 139 7.13 -5.23 -20.25
CA ARG A 139 6.14 -6.18 -19.71
C ARG A 139 5.53 -7.04 -20.82
N ASN A 140 5.10 -6.41 -21.90
CA ASN A 140 4.38 -7.10 -22.99
C ASN A 140 5.30 -8.06 -23.75
N GLU A 141 6.60 -7.75 -23.84
CA GLU A 141 7.60 -8.64 -24.43
C GLU A 141 7.95 -9.82 -23.52
N ALA A 142 8.14 -9.56 -22.22
CA ALA A 142 8.70 -10.55 -21.30
C ALA A 142 7.66 -11.48 -20.67
N VAL A 143 6.39 -11.07 -20.61
CA VAL A 143 5.38 -11.75 -19.79
C VAL A 143 4.10 -12.02 -20.56
N PRO A 144 3.56 -13.27 -20.52
CA PRO A 144 2.22 -13.53 -21.03
C PRO A 144 1.18 -12.87 -20.12
N VAL A 145 0.73 -11.65 -20.49
CA VAL A 145 -0.26 -10.89 -19.70
C VAL A 145 -1.60 -11.61 -19.72
N ARG A 146 -2.05 -12.10 -18.57
CA ARG A 146 -3.29 -12.88 -18.40
C ARG A 146 -4.43 -12.10 -17.75
N THR A 147 -4.16 -10.87 -17.34
CA THR A 147 -5.14 -10.01 -16.64
C THR A 147 -5.10 -8.60 -17.20
N ASP A 148 -6.15 -7.84 -16.92
CA ASP A 148 -6.21 -6.40 -17.27
C ASP A 148 -5.32 -5.54 -16.36
N ALA A 149 -4.66 -6.14 -15.36
CA ALA A 149 -3.83 -5.41 -14.40
C ALA A 149 -2.68 -4.66 -15.08
N PHE A 150 -2.48 -3.41 -14.69
CA PHE A 150 -1.34 -2.62 -15.15
C PHE A 150 -0.02 -3.21 -14.65
N PHE A 151 0.06 -3.52 -13.35
CA PHE A 151 1.23 -4.17 -12.75
C PHE A 151 1.02 -5.67 -12.56
N VAL A 152 1.92 -6.46 -13.13
CA VAL A 152 1.84 -7.92 -13.09
C VAL A 152 3.10 -8.58 -12.53
N ARG A 153 2.97 -9.86 -12.16
CA ARG A 153 4.08 -10.74 -11.83
C ARG A 153 4.73 -11.29 -13.10
N GLU A 154 5.82 -12.00 -12.92
CA GLU A 154 6.51 -12.74 -14.01
C GLU A 154 5.63 -13.82 -14.66
N ASN A 155 4.62 -14.34 -13.95
CA ASN A 155 3.63 -15.27 -14.48
C ASN A 155 2.40 -14.61 -15.14
N GLY A 156 2.39 -13.29 -15.27
CA GLY A 156 1.32 -12.50 -15.87
C GLY A 156 0.10 -12.24 -14.97
N GLU A 157 0.13 -12.67 -13.71
CA GLU A 157 -0.94 -12.37 -12.75
C GLU A 157 -0.74 -11.02 -12.06
N ARG A 158 -1.84 -10.43 -11.58
CA ARG A 158 -1.83 -9.20 -10.78
C ARG A 158 -0.92 -9.32 -9.56
N LEU A 159 -0.24 -8.24 -9.20
CA LEU A 159 0.58 -8.17 -7.98
C LEU A 159 -0.26 -8.34 -6.71
N SER A 160 0.33 -9.00 -5.72
CA SER A 160 -0.23 -9.06 -4.38
C SER A 160 0.36 -7.97 -3.48
N ARG A 161 -0.37 -7.63 -2.42
CA ARG A 161 0.06 -6.65 -1.42
C ARG A 161 1.44 -6.95 -0.84
N SER A 162 1.67 -8.21 -0.46
CA SER A 162 2.94 -8.63 0.16
C SER A 162 4.15 -8.46 -0.77
N ILE A 163 3.95 -8.68 -2.08
CA ILE A 163 5.02 -8.49 -3.06
C ILE A 163 5.44 -7.01 -3.10
N VAL A 164 4.48 -6.09 -3.22
CA VAL A 164 4.77 -4.65 -3.28
C VAL A 164 5.37 -4.15 -1.95
N GLU A 165 4.82 -4.56 -0.80
CA GLU A 165 5.37 -4.20 0.50
C GLU A 165 6.83 -4.66 0.68
N ASN A 166 7.13 -5.89 0.27
CA ASN A 166 8.51 -6.43 0.35
C ASN A 166 9.46 -5.74 -0.63
N LEU A 167 8.99 -5.45 -1.85
CA LEU A 167 9.74 -4.69 -2.84
C LEU A 167 10.14 -3.31 -2.30
N VAL A 168 9.16 -2.56 -1.81
CA VAL A 168 9.41 -1.23 -1.25
C VAL A 168 10.36 -1.30 -0.06
N LYS A 169 10.13 -2.22 0.89
CA LYS A 169 11.03 -2.42 2.03
C LYS A 169 12.48 -2.70 1.60
N ARG A 170 12.65 -3.62 0.66
CA ARG A 170 13.96 -4.04 0.17
C ARG A 170 14.72 -2.85 -0.43
N ASN A 171 14.09 -2.12 -1.33
CA ASN A 171 14.75 -1.02 -2.03
C ASN A 171 14.98 0.20 -1.11
N LEU A 172 14.02 0.58 -0.29
CA LEU A 172 14.23 1.61 0.72
C LEU A 172 15.33 1.25 1.72
N SER A 173 15.55 -0.04 2.00
CA SER A 173 16.64 -0.45 2.88
C SER A 173 18.04 -0.20 2.29
N LYS A 174 18.14 -0.06 0.97
CA LYS A 174 19.43 0.23 0.31
C LYS A 174 19.91 1.67 0.56
N VAL A 175 18.99 2.62 0.74
CA VAL A 175 19.33 4.05 0.84
C VAL A 175 19.06 4.67 2.21
N VAL A 176 18.20 4.08 3.04
CA VAL A 176 17.75 4.71 4.28
C VAL A 176 17.94 3.80 5.48
N ALA A 177 18.64 4.29 6.50
CA ALA A 177 18.80 3.62 7.80
C ALA A 177 17.60 3.81 8.72
N LEU A 178 16.35 3.59 8.23
CA LEU A 178 15.13 3.79 8.99
C LEU A 178 14.60 2.47 9.59
N LYS A 179 14.13 2.55 10.85
CA LYS A 179 13.56 1.39 11.57
C LYS A 179 12.20 0.92 11.03
N LYS A 180 11.45 1.79 10.34
CA LYS A 180 10.12 1.47 9.83
C LYS A 180 9.96 1.98 8.39
N ARG A 181 9.91 1.06 7.47
CA ARG A 181 9.88 1.29 6.03
C ARG A 181 8.69 0.54 5.46
N SER A 182 7.52 1.17 5.41
CA SER A 182 6.30 0.57 4.88
C SER A 182 5.54 1.59 4.03
N PRO A 183 5.08 1.24 2.83
CA PRO A 183 4.16 2.09 2.10
C PRO A 183 2.84 2.18 2.87
N HIS A 184 2.23 3.35 2.87
CA HIS A 184 0.92 3.60 3.48
C HIS A 184 -0.24 3.05 2.66
#